data_509380c6720c613d64815b36d6f64df9
#
_entry.id   509380c6720c613d64815b36d6f64df9
#
_cell.length_a   1.000
_cell.length_b   1.000
_cell.length_c   1.000
_cell.angle_alpha   90.00
_cell.angle_beta   90.00
_cell.angle_gamma   90.00
#
_symmetry.space_group_name_H-M   'P 1'
#
loop_
_entity.id
_entity.type
_entity.pdbx_description
1 polymer ?
#
loop_
_entity_poly.entity_id
_entity_poly.type
_entity_poly.pdbx_seq_one_letter_code
_entity_poly.pdbx_strand_id
1 'polypeptide(L)'
;MKICHVINSLNRGGAESHLLELAKAQNNEGLLIDIVVIGKDNKNIFSIEQELIKYCNNIFRLNGPRMFNLFSYFKLKNLIKNNEYDVIHSHQPRSDYMIHILKKYV
;
A
#
# COMPACT_ATOMS: atom_id res chain seq x y z
N MET A 1 16.24 0.82 -6.37
CA MET A 1 15.08 1.71 -6.12
C MET A 1 14.10 1.04 -5.18
N LYS A 2 13.59 1.78 -4.24
CA LYS A 2 12.65 1.29 -3.25
C LYS A 2 11.28 1.93 -3.45
N ILE A 3 10.24 1.11 -3.64
CA ILE A 3 8.89 1.56 -3.99
C ILE A 3 7.92 1.17 -2.89
N CYS A 4 7.04 2.11 -2.51
CA CYS A 4 5.94 1.86 -1.59
C CYS A 4 4.62 1.96 -2.34
N HIS A 5 3.85 0.88 -2.36
CA HIS A 5 2.49 0.89 -2.87
C HIS A 5 1.52 1.04 -1.71
N VAL A 6 0.60 2.00 -1.83
CA VAL A 6 -0.42 2.27 -0.80
C VAL A 6 -1.79 1.93 -1.35
N ILE A 7 -2.51 1.06 -0.66
CA ILE A 7 -3.80 0.56 -1.11
C ILE A 7 -4.75 0.39 0.09
N ASN A 8 -6.06 0.43 -0.15
CA ASN A 8 -7.03 0.34 0.93
C ASN A 8 -7.15 -1.06 1.53
N SER A 9 -7.18 -2.08 0.68
CA SER A 9 -7.30 -3.48 1.12
C SER A 9 -6.63 -4.40 0.10
N LEU A 10 -6.48 -5.67 0.44
CA LEU A 10 -5.94 -6.69 -0.46
C LEU A 10 -7.02 -7.65 -0.95
N ASN A 11 -8.29 -7.30 -0.78
CA ASN A 11 -9.38 -8.10 -1.34
C ASN A 11 -9.34 -8.06 -2.86
N ARG A 12 -9.51 -9.23 -3.49
CA ARG A 12 -9.42 -9.34 -4.95
C ARG A 12 -10.43 -8.43 -5.65
N GLY A 13 -9.93 -7.58 -6.55
CA GLY A 13 -10.68 -6.62 -7.32
C GLY A 13 -9.81 -5.99 -8.39
N GLY A 14 -10.28 -4.94 -9.05
CA GLY A 14 -9.56 -4.29 -10.14
C GLY A 14 -8.23 -3.67 -9.72
N ALA A 15 -8.26 -2.82 -8.69
CA ALA A 15 -7.06 -2.15 -8.21
C ALA A 15 -6.05 -3.14 -7.63
N GLU A 16 -6.53 -4.14 -6.90
CA GLU A 16 -5.70 -5.15 -6.27
C GLU A 16 -5.04 -6.05 -7.32
N SER A 17 -5.78 -6.43 -8.35
CA SER A 17 -5.23 -7.23 -9.45
C SER A 17 -4.17 -6.46 -10.22
N HIS A 18 -4.39 -5.16 -10.42
CA HIS A 18 -3.40 -4.29 -11.07
C HIS A 18 -2.13 -4.18 -10.20
N LEU A 19 -2.29 -4.02 -8.89
CA LEU A 19 -1.18 -3.99 -7.96
C LEU A 19 -0.34 -5.26 -8.04
N LEU A 20 -1.01 -6.43 -8.06
CA LEU A 20 -0.32 -7.72 -8.13
C LEU A 20 0.53 -7.82 -9.40
N GLU A 21 -0.03 -7.46 -10.55
CA GLU A 21 0.71 -7.50 -11.81
C GLU A 21 1.87 -6.52 -11.82
N LEU A 22 1.67 -5.33 -11.28
CA LEU A 22 2.70 -4.31 -11.21
C LEU A 22 3.83 -4.74 -10.27
N ALA A 23 3.51 -5.27 -9.09
CA ALA A 23 4.51 -5.75 -8.15
C ALA A 23 5.34 -6.88 -8.74
N LYS A 24 4.69 -7.79 -9.47
CA LYS A 24 5.37 -8.89 -10.15
C LYS A 24 6.37 -8.37 -11.18
N ALA A 25 5.96 -7.41 -11.99
CA ALA A 25 6.83 -6.81 -13.02
C ALA A 25 8.00 -6.07 -12.37
N GLN A 26 7.74 -5.29 -11.32
CA GLN A 26 8.78 -4.53 -10.61
C GLN A 26 9.76 -5.46 -9.90
N ASN A 27 9.28 -6.54 -9.32
CA ASN A 27 10.14 -7.52 -8.68
C ASN A 27 11.08 -8.17 -9.71
N ASN A 28 10.59 -8.46 -10.91
CA ASN A 28 11.40 -9.00 -11.99
C ASN A 28 12.51 -8.04 -12.42
N GLU A 29 12.28 -6.74 -12.24
CA GLU A 29 13.29 -5.71 -12.55
C GLU A 29 14.27 -5.48 -11.39
N GLY A 30 14.14 -6.23 -10.30
CA GLY A 30 15.04 -6.13 -9.16
C GLY A 30 14.71 -4.98 -8.21
N LEU A 31 13.52 -4.40 -8.27
CA LEU A 31 13.12 -3.32 -7.38
C LEU A 31 12.69 -3.85 -6.03
N LEU A 32 12.94 -3.08 -4.97
CA LEU A 32 12.46 -3.38 -3.63
C LEU A 32 11.05 -2.82 -3.47
N ILE A 33 10.12 -3.66 -3.02
CA ILE A 33 8.70 -3.30 -2.97
C ILE A 33 8.15 -3.51 -1.57
N ASP A 34 7.56 -2.46 -1.00
CA ASP A 34 6.78 -2.55 0.22
C ASP A 34 5.33 -2.16 -0.09
N ILE A 35 4.40 -2.83 0.59
CA ILE A 35 2.97 -2.59 0.45
C ILE A 35 2.45 -2.05 1.77
N VAL A 36 1.69 -0.96 1.74
CA VAL A 36 0.98 -0.43 2.91
C VAL A 36 -0.52 -0.56 2.67
N VAL A 37 -1.18 -1.32 3.53
CA VAL A 37 -2.62 -1.54 3.48
C VAL A 37 -3.26 -0.65 4.54
N ILE A 38 -4.05 0.34 4.11
CA ILE A 38 -4.63 1.34 5.00
C ILE A 38 -5.78 0.77 5.82
N GLY A 39 -6.70 0.08 5.17
CA GLY A 39 -7.93 -0.43 5.77
C GLY A 39 -7.87 -1.88 6.16
N LYS A 40 -9.03 -2.45 6.47
CA LYS A 40 -9.18 -3.86 6.80
C LYS A 40 -9.75 -4.61 5.60
N ASP A 41 -9.28 -5.84 5.40
CA ASP A 41 -9.84 -6.72 4.39
C ASP A 41 -11.23 -7.22 4.83
N ASN A 42 -12.10 -7.44 3.83
CA ASN A 42 -13.36 -8.14 4.05
C ASN A 42 -13.07 -9.65 4.05
N LYS A 43 -13.35 -10.32 5.16
CA LYS A 43 -13.07 -11.75 5.33
C LYS A 43 -13.85 -12.64 4.36
N ASN A 44 -14.93 -12.13 3.78
CA ASN A 44 -15.78 -12.88 2.85
C ASN A 44 -15.30 -12.77 1.40
N ILE A 45 -14.25 -12.00 1.13
CA ILE A 45 -13.70 -11.81 -0.21
C ILE A 45 -12.26 -12.30 -0.22
N PHE A 46 -11.89 -13.02 -1.27
CA PHE A 46 -10.52 -13.53 -1.41
C PHE A 46 -9.49 -12.40 -1.43
N SER A 47 -8.39 -12.63 -0.73
CA SER A 47 -7.27 -11.70 -0.67
C SER A 47 -6.19 -12.10 -1.66
N ILE A 48 -5.49 -11.10 -2.20
CA ILE A 48 -4.32 -11.33 -3.06
C ILE A 48 -3.03 -11.48 -2.24
N GLU A 49 -3.11 -11.41 -0.91
CA GLU A 49 -1.91 -11.40 -0.05
C GLU A 49 -1.00 -12.59 -0.27
N GLN A 50 -1.57 -13.78 -0.41
CA GLN A 50 -0.80 -15.01 -0.62
C GLN A 50 0.04 -14.98 -1.88
N GLU A 51 -0.50 -14.37 -2.94
CA GLU A 51 0.21 -14.21 -4.20
C GLU A 51 1.20 -13.05 -4.13
N LEU A 52 0.79 -11.95 -3.50
CA LEU A 52 1.57 -10.72 -3.41
C LEU A 52 2.84 -10.90 -2.58
N ILE A 53 2.79 -11.69 -1.53
CA ILE A 53 3.94 -11.98 -0.66
C ILE A 53 5.16 -12.46 -1.46
N LYS A 54 4.94 -13.15 -2.56
CA LYS A 54 6.01 -13.68 -3.40
C LYS A 54 6.82 -12.60 -4.10
N TYR A 55 6.26 -11.40 -4.25
CA TYR A 55 6.83 -10.33 -5.06
C TYR A 55 7.18 -9.07 -4.29
N CYS A 56 6.90 -9.01 -3.00
CA CYS A 56 7.20 -7.84 -2.19
C CYS A 56 8.06 -8.20 -0.98
N ASN A 57 8.71 -7.19 -0.41
CA ASN A 57 9.58 -7.36 0.75
C ASN A 57 8.79 -7.29 2.06
N ASN A 58 7.87 -6.35 2.18
CA ASN A 58 7.07 -6.16 3.38
C ASN A 58 5.64 -5.78 3.04
N ILE A 59 4.70 -6.25 3.86
CA ILE A 59 3.31 -5.80 3.83
C ILE A 59 2.99 -5.23 5.20
N PHE A 60 2.79 -3.92 5.26
CA PHE A 60 2.43 -3.22 6.50
C PHE A 60 0.93 -2.96 6.52
N ARG A 61 0.26 -3.38 7.59
CA ARG A 61 -1.18 -3.20 7.74
C ARG A 61 -1.46 -2.17 8.82
N LEU A 62 -2.15 -1.09 8.44
CA LEU A 62 -2.53 -0.04 9.39
C LEU A 62 -3.85 -0.37 10.10
N ASN A 63 -4.69 -1.22 9.50
CA ASN A 63 -5.99 -1.64 10.04
C ASN A 63 -6.90 -0.46 10.41
N GLY A 64 -6.85 0.59 9.61
CA GLY A 64 -7.64 1.79 9.83
C GLY A 64 -9.11 1.61 9.51
N PRO A 65 -9.97 2.51 10.01
CA PRO A 65 -11.39 2.49 9.68
C PRO A 65 -11.64 2.87 8.22
N ARG A 66 -12.87 2.67 7.75
CA ARG A 66 -13.27 3.00 6.38
C ARG A 66 -13.04 4.46 6.02
N MET A 67 -13.28 5.34 6.97
CA MET A 67 -13.15 6.78 6.75
C MET A 67 -11.74 7.24 7.08
N PHE A 68 -11.35 8.40 6.54
CA PHE A 68 -10.09 9.02 6.86
C PHE A 68 -9.93 9.16 8.37
N ASN A 69 -8.78 8.78 8.88
CA ASN A 69 -8.50 8.76 10.30
C ASN A 69 -7.09 9.28 10.54
N LEU A 70 -6.95 10.25 11.45
CA LEU A 70 -5.66 10.83 11.79
C LEU A 70 -4.65 9.80 12.29
N PHE A 71 -5.14 8.77 12.97
CA PHE A 71 -4.29 7.70 13.48
C PHE A 71 -3.60 6.95 12.33
N SER A 72 -4.38 6.56 11.32
CA SER A 72 -3.85 5.89 10.13
C SER A 72 -2.91 6.81 9.36
N TYR A 73 -3.25 8.08 9.28
CA TYR A 73 -2.40 9.09 8.64
C TYR A 73 -1.02 9.17 9.29
N PHE A 74 -0.98 9.25 10.63
CA PHE A 74 0.29 9.33 11.35
C PHE A 74 1.11 8.05 11.22
N LYS A 75 0.44 6.88 11.23
CA LYS A 75 1.13 5.60 11.00
C LYS A 75 1.76 5.55 9.61
N LEU A 76 1.01 5.99 8.59
CA LEU A 76 1.51 6.03 7.23
C LEU A 76 2.69 6.99 7.11
N LYS A 77 2.57 8.17 7.70
CA LYS A 77 3.64 9.18 7.71
C LYS A 77 4.93 8.62 8.30
N ASN A 78 4.82 7.94 9.43
CA ASN A 78 5.99 7.36 10.10
C ASN A 78 6.62 6.25 9.25
N LEU A 79 5.82 5.39 8.64
CA LEU A 79 6.33 4.34 7.76
C LEU A 79 7.11 4.91 6.59
N ILE A 80 6.56 5.92 5.93
CA ILE A 80 7.19 6.55 4.78
C ILE A 80 8.50 7.25 5.18
N LYS A 81 8.47 7.95 6.29
CA LYS A 81 9.62 8.69 6.79
C LYS A 81 10.78 7.76 7.19
N ASN A 82 10.44 6.63 7.84
CA ASN A 82 11.45 5.71 8.37
C ASN A 82 12.07 4.80 7.32
N ASN A 83 11.40 4.57 6.21
CA ASN A 83 11.83 3.60 5.20
C ASN A 83 12.47 4.23 3.95
N GLU A 84 12.46 5.54 3.83
CA GLU A 84 13.13 6.28 2.75
C GLU A 84 12.80 5.75 1.36
N TYR A 85 11.52 5.79 0.99
CA TYR A 85 11.07 5.33 -0.32
C TYR A 85 11.44 6.31 -1.44
N ASP A 86 11.84 5.78 -2.58
CA ASP A 86 12.10 6.57 -3.78
C ASP A 86 10.83 6.96 -4.49
N VAL A 87 9.84 6.06 -4.49
CA VAL A 87 8.55 6.27 -5.14
C VAL A 87 7.43 5.80 -4.21
N ILE A 88 6.36 6.58 -4.16
CA ILE A 88 5.13 6.21 -3.44
C ILE A 88 4.01 6.19 -4.46
N HIS A 89 3.38 5.03 -4.64
CA HIS A 89 2.31 4.82 -5.61
C HIS A 89 1.02 4.47 -4.89
N SER A 90 0.05 5.39 -4.92
CA SER A 90 -1.27 5.16 -4.34
C SER A 90 -2.23 4.63 -5.41
N HIS A 91 -3.11 3.70 -5.03
CA HIS A 91 -3.92 2.94 -5.97
C HIS A 91 -5.42 3.23 -5.93
N GLN A 92 -5.90 3.95 -4.92
CA GLN A 92 -7.33 4.19 -4.73
C GLN A 92 -7.57 5.59 -4.16
N PRO A 93 -8.78 6.16 -4.33
CA PRO A 93 -9.05 7.54 -3.90
C PRO A 93 -8.70 7.82 -2.43
N ARG A 94 -8.97 6.87 -1.53
CA ARG A 94 -8.66 7.05 -0.11
C ARG A 94 -7.16 7.17 0.13
N SER A 95 -6.37 6.28 -0.48
CA SER A 95 -4.91 6.34 -0.35
C SER A 95 -4.35 7.56 -1.07
N ASP A 96 -4.92 7.94 -2.20
CA ASP A 96 -4.52 9.15 -2.94
C ASP A 96 -4.71 10.40 -2.07
N TYR A 97 -5.83 10.49 -1.37
CA TYR A 97 -6.12 11.61 -0.49
C TYR A 97 -5.11 11.70 0.66
N MET A 98 -4.80 10.56 1.29
CA MET A 98 -3.85 10.52 2.38
C MET A 98 -2.44 10.91 1.93
N ILE A 99 -2.02 10.44 0.77
CA ILE A 99 -0.71 10.81 0.21
C ILE A 99 -0.67 12.28 -0.17
N HIS A 100 -1.76 12.81 -0.72
CA HIS A 100 -1.85 14.23 -1.05
C HIS A 100 -1.65 15.12 0.18
N ILE A 101 -2.31 14.78 1.29
CA ILE A 101 -2.13 15.52 2.54
C ILE A 101 -0.70 15.39 3.04
N LEU A 102 -0.13 14.19 2.98
CA LEU A 102 1.22 13.91 3.44
C LEU A 102 2.26 14.79 2.73
N LYS A 103 2.09 15.02 1.44
CA LYS A 103 3.00 15.85 0.63
C LYS A 103 3.13 17.28 1.15
N LYS A 104 2.14 17.77 1.86
CA LYS A 104 2.18 19.13 2.43
C LYS A 104 3.05 19.24 3.68
N TYR A 105 3.34 18.10 4.31
CA TYR A 105 4.01 18.07 5.61
C TYR A 105 5.31 17.27 5.62
N VAL A 106 5.72 16.74 4.48
CA VAL A 106 6.95 15.93 4.37
C VAL A 106 7.93 16.47 3.30
#